data_b2f0e1a5871fb292b748e77b89f77bdb
#
_entry.id   b2f0e1a5871fb292b748e77b89f77bdb
#
_cell.length_a   1.000
_cell.length_b   1.000
_cell.length_c   1.000
_cell.angle_alpha   90.00
_cell.angle_beta   90.00
_cell.angle_gamma   90.00
#
_symmetry.space_group_name_H-M   'P 1'
#
loop_
_entity.id
_entity.type
_entity.pdbx_description
1 polymer ?
#
loop_
_entity_poly.entity_id
_entity_poly.type
_entity_poly.pdbx_seq_one_letter_code
_entity_poly.pdbx_strand_id
1 'polypeptide(L)'
;LAFVTTFVSYANTDPQEGGIVDTKSEVEAYILHHIKDSHDFSLFSYSDSEGERHHFGFPLPVIVKTSQGIVTFMSSAFHHDDNGHVLVEKEGLNLVKLHGKIYELSQGAQEVAFDEAHHPINATQTLDLSITKSVMGILMIGLLLLLAFSSLARQYRTKQVPTGFGRVLEPLVIYVRDEIARPNIGEKKYRKFNRLSDTVKSVF
;
A
#
# COMPACT_ATOMS: atom_id res chain seq x y z
N LEU A 1 15.04 40.72 40.85
CA LEU A 1 15.61 40.02 39.72
C LEU A 1 14.85 38.70 39.58
N ALA A 2 13.88 38.66 38.66
CA ALA A 2 13.13 37.44 38.33
C ALA A 2 13.84 36.75 37.18
N PHE A 3 14.34 35.53 37.44
CA PHE A 3 14.84 34.62 36.39
C PHE A 3 13.63 33.98 35.71
N VAL A 4 13.33 34.42 34.49
CA VAL A 4 12.42 33.72 33.61
C VAL A 4 13.22 32.60 32.91
N THR A 5 13.10 31.38 33.42
CA THR A 5 13.57 30.20 32.73
C THR A 5 12.54 29.85 31.65
N THR A 6 12.84 30.23 30.41
CA THR A 6 12.15 29.70 29.24
C THR A 6 12.51 28.23 29.08
N PHE A 7 11.60 27.35 29.44
CA PHE A 7 11.66 25.95 29.00
C PHE A 7 11.39 25.94 27.51
N VAL A 8 12.43 25.80 26.73
CA VAL A 8 12.29 25.36 25.32
C VAL A 8 12.00 23.88 25.39
N SER A 9 10.74 23.52 25.32
CA SER A 9 10.31 22.16 25.09
C SER A 9 10.66 21.82 23.63
N TYR A 10 11.74 21.11 23.42
CA TYR A 10 11.92 20.41 22.16
C TYR A 10 10.90 19.29 22.15
N ALA A 11 9.76 19.53 21.52
CA ALA A 11 8.87 18.46 21.12
C ALA A 11 9.62 17.65 20.05
N ASN A 12 10.14 16.51 20.46
CA ASN A 12 10.69 15.52 19.56
C ASN A 12 9.48 14.88 18.87
N THR A 13 8.95 15.56 17.87
CA THR A 13 7.83 15.07 17.07
C THR A 13 8.40 14.13 16.03
N ASP A 14 8.44 12.84 16.38
CA ASP A 14 8.60 11.81 15.39
C ASP A 14 7.41 11.95 14.40
N PRO A 15 7.65 12.15 13.10
CA PRO A 15 6.59 12.26 12.08
C PRO A 15 5.65 11.05 12.07
N GLN A 16 6.04 9.94 12.67
CA GLN A 16 5.23 8.73 12.82
C GLN A 16 4.15 8.84 13.89
N GLU A 17 4.31 9.73 14.91
CA GLU A 17 3.41 9.80 16.07
C GLU A 17 2.39 10.94 16.04
N GLY A 18 2.20 11.61 14.90
CA GLY A 18 1.09 12.57 14.74
C GLY A 18 1.25 13.89 15.43
N GLY A 19 2.47 14.35 15.59
CA GLY A 19 2.75 15.74 15.94
C GLY A 19 2.24 16.71 14.89
N ILE A 20 2.02 17.96 15.29
CA ILE A 20 1.72 19.04 14.34
C ILE A 20 2.94 19.22 13.45
N VAL A 21 2.76 19.06 12.14
CA VAL A 21 3.83 19.14 11.14
C VAL A 21 3.89 20.59 10.67
N ASP A 22 4.74 21.39 11.27
CA ASP A 22 4.80 22.85 11.04
C ASP A 22 5.97 23.28 10.15
N THR A 23 7.03 22.49 10.05
CA THR A 23 8.17 22.82 9.20
C THR A 23 8.10 22.14 7.84
N LYS A 24 8.67 22.78 6.79
CA LYS A 24 8.70 22.24 5.44
C LYS A 24 9.37 20.85 5.39
N SER A 25 10.44 20.66 6.16
CA SER A 25 11.17 19.38 6.25
C SER A 25 10.33 18.28 6.89
N GLU A 26 9.53 18.60 7.92
CA GLU A 26 8.62 17.65 8.56
C GLU A 26 7.46 17.29 7.63
N VAL A 27 6.92 18.27 6.89
CA VAL A 27 5.90 18.01 5.86
C VAL A 27 6.44 17.07 4.79
N GLU A 28 7.65 17.30 4.29
CA GLU A 28 8.29 16.43 3.29
C GLU A 28 8.51 15.02 3.85
N ALA A 29 9.02 14.89 5.06
CA ALA A 29 9.23 13.60 5.71
C ALA A 29 7.90 12.85 5.93
N TYR A 30 6.86 13.56 6.39
CA TYR A 30 5.53 13.02 6.58
C TYR A 30 4.92 12.52 5.26
N ILE A 31 5.01 13.33 4.19
CA ILE A 31 4.51 12.93 2.87
C ILE A 31 5.28 11.71 2.35
N LEU A 32 6.61 11.73 2.42
CA LEU A 32 7.45 10.62 1.98
C LEU A 32 7.13 9.32 2.73
N HIS A 33 6.91 9.41 4.04
CA HIS A 33 6.51 8.26 4.85
C HIS A 33 5.13 7.71 4.43
N HIS A 34 4.16 8.59 4.13
CA HIS A 34 2.82 8.17 3.72
C HIS A 34 2.75 7.61 2.29
N ILE A 35 3.66 8.05 1.41
CA ILE A 35 3.76 7.54 0.04
C ILE A 35 4.49 6.20 -0.01
N LYS A 36 5.36 5.92 0.97
CA LYS A 36 6.05 4.62 1.06
C LYS A 36 5.05 3.48 1.11
N ASP A 37 5.39 2.44 0.40
CA ASP A 37 4.65 1.20 0.47
C ASP A 37 4.81 0.56 1.86
N SER A 38 3.77 -0.03 2.37
CA SER A 38 3.69 -0.56 3.72
C SER A 38 3.16 -1.99 3.71
N HIS A 39 3.61 -2.80 4.67
CA HIS A 39 3.09 -4.14 4.93
C HIS A 39 1.79 -4.14 5.74
N ASP A 40 1.31 -2.97 6.15
CA ASP A 40 0.07 -2.79 6.87
C ASP A 40 -0.91 -1.97 6.04
N PHE A 41 -2.14 -2.45 5.90
CA PHE A 41 -3.20 -1.71 5.22
C PHE A 41 -3.96 -0.86 6.22
N SER A 42 -3.54 0.38 6.40
CA SER A 42 -4.25 1.35 7.23
C SER A 42 -5.30 2.09 6.40
N LEU A 43 -6.55 2.12 6.87
CA LEU A 43 -7.65 2.86 6.26
C LEU A 43 -7.70 4.29 6.80
N PHE A 44 -7.69 4.44 8.11
CA PHE A 44 -7.63 5.72 8.79
C PHE A 44 -7.06 5.55 10.20
N SER A 45 -6.57 6.64 10.75
CA SER A 45 -6.18 6.72 12.15
C SER A 45 -6.96 7.86 12.83
N TYR A 46 -7.33 7.68 14.08
CA TYR A 46 -7.95 8.70 14.89
C TYR A 46 -7.25 8.76 16.25
N SER A 47 -7.22 9.96 16.83
CA SER A 47 -6.74 10.14 18.18
C SER A 47 -7.95 10.24 19.11
N ASP A 48 -7.88 9.56 20.23
CA ASP A 48 -8.91 9.65 21.24
C ASP A 48 -8.72 10.92 22.12
N SER A 49 -9.57 11.09 23.12
CA SER A 49 -9.52 12.23 24.04
C SER A 49 -8.30 12.22 24.97
N GLU A 50 -7.59 11.11 25.07
CA GLU A 50 -6.37 10.94 25.88
C GLU A 50 -5.10 11.17 25.04
N GLY A 51 -5.25 11.42 23.73
CA GLY A 51 -4.16 11.66 22.80
C GLY A 51 -3.55 10.37 22.24
N GLU A 52 -4.10 9.19 22.58
CA GLU A 52 -3.67 7.93 21.97
C GLU A 52 -4.16 7.82 20.53
N ARG A 53 -3.27 7.38 19.66
CA ARG A 53 -3.59 7.18 18.23
C ARG A 53 -3.96 5.75 17.96
N HIS A 54 -5.19 5.57 17.51
CA HIS A 54 -5.72 4.28 17.08
C HIS A 54 -5.66 4.16 15.54
N HIS A 55 -5.04 3.11 15.06
CA HIS A 55 -4.98 2.78 13.65
C HIS A 55 -6.05 1.74 13.30
N PHE A 56 -6.94 2.11 12.39
CA PHE A 56 -7.92 1.18 11.85
C PHE A 56 -7.43 0.62 10.52
N GLY A 57 -7.15 -0.66 10.52
CA GLY A 57 -6.60 -1.34 9.35
C GLY A 57 -6.55 -2.85 9.57
N PHE A 58 -5.96 -3.54 8.64
CA PHE A 58 -5.73 -4.98 8.76
C PHE A 58 -4.30 -5.34 8.34
N PRO A 59 -3.70 -6.34 9.01
CA PRO A 59 -2.37 -6.80 8.67
C PRO A 59 -2.39 -7.51 7.33
N LEU A 60 -1.32 -7.33 6.56
CA LEU A 60 -1.13 -7.99 5.29
C LEU A 60 -0.19 -9.19 5.42
N PRO A 61 -0.31 -10.21 4.54
CA PRO A 61 0.61 -11.33 4.54
C PRO A 61 2.00 -10.90 4.08
N VAL A 62 2.98 -11.14 4.92
CA VAL A 62 4.41 -10.96 4.65
C VAL A 62 4.97 -12.26 4.11
N ILE A 63 5.65 -12.19 2.98
CA ILE A 63 6.31 -13.31 2.31
C ILE A 63 7.72 -12.87 1.99
N VAL A 64 8.69 -13.41 2.69
CA VAL A 64 10.11 -13.04 2.50
C VAL A 64 10.95 -14.28 2.19
N LYS A 65 11.90 -14.09 1.28
CA LYS A 65 12.92 -15.10 1.02
C LYS A 65 14.13 -14.79 1.89
N THR A 66 14.37 -15.65 2.86
CA THR A 66 15.48 -15.60 3.80
C THR A 66 16.63 -16.52 3.36
N SER A 67 17.71 -16.54 4.14
CA SER A 67 18.82 -17.47 3.94
C SER A 67 18.42 -18.94 4.04
N GLN A 68 17.38 -19.27 4.82
CA GLN A 68 16.91 -20.65 5.04
C GLN A 68 15.73 -21.05 4.14
N GLY A 69 15.11 -20.12 3.43
CA GLY A 69 13.98 -20.41 2.57
C GLY A 69 12.93 -19.30 2.53
N ILE A 70 11.71 -19.64 2.16
CA ILE A 70 10.58 -18.71 2.13
C ILE A 70 9.85 -18.79 3.45
N VAL A 71 9.78 -17.67 4.16
CA VAL A 71 9.06 -17.52 5.42
C VAL A 71 7.82 -16.65 5.21
N THR A 72 6.70 -17.09 5.77
CA THR A 72 5.41 -16.37 5.66
C THR A 72 4.80 -16.13 7.04
N PHE A 73 4.33 -14.90 7.27
CA PHE A 73 3.63 -14.51 8.49
C PHE A 73 2.79 -13.26 8.24
N MET A 74 2.05 -12.80 9.25
CA MET A 74 1.26 -11.58 9.13
C MET A 74 2.06 -10.37 9.64
N SER A 75 1.88 -9.22 9.00
CA SER A 75 2.57 -7.98 9.36
C SER A 75 2.29 -7.52 10.80
N SER A 76 1.18 -7.97 11.39
CA SER A 76 0.87 -7.72 12.81
C SER A 76 1.97 -8.21 13.78
N ALA A 77 2.84 -9.15 13.36
CA ALA A 77 3.96 -9.61 14.17
C ALA A 77 4.98 -8.48 14.45
N PHE A 78 5.04 -7.47 13.60
CA PHE A 78 5.90 -6.31 13.81
C PHE A 78 5.28 -5.23 14.70
N HIS A 79 4.02 -5.39 15.16
CA HIS A 79 3.32 -4.42 16.02
C HIS A 79 3.36 -2.97 15.49
N HIS A 80 3.30 -2.80 14.16
CA HIS A 80 3.46 -1.52 13.45
C HIS A 80 4.84 -0.85 13.58
N ASP A 81 5.82 -1.50 14.20
CA ASP A 81 7.18 -0.99 14.27
C ASP A 81 7.81 -0.94 12.86
N ASP A 82 8.48 0.17 12.55
CA ASP A 82 9.25 0.39 11.31
C ASP A 82 10.67 0.90 11.60
N ASN A 83 11.06 0.88 12.88
CA ASN A 83 12.36 1.35 13.37
C ASN A 83 13.31 0.21 13.76
N GLY A 84 12.86 -1.03 13.61
CA GLY A 84 13.68 -2.22 13.91
C GLY A 84 13.77 -2.57 15.38
N HIS A 85 12.86 -2.10 16.22
CA HIS A 85 12.82 -2.44 17.66
C HIS A 85 12.13 -3.77 17.92
N VAL A 86 11.19 -4.17 17.05
CA VAL A 86 10.46 -5.42 17.21
C VAL A 86 11.12 -6.52 16.40
N LEU A 87 11.61 -7.54 17.12
CA LEU A 87 12.15 -8.77 16.56
C LEU A 87 11.03 -9.78 16.35
N VAL A 88 10.96 -10.31 15.14
CA VAL A 88 10.06 -11.42 14.79
C VAL A 88 10.90 -12.67 14.56
N GLU A 89 10.84 -13.61 15.51
CA GLU A 89 11.51 -14.90 15.38
C GLU A 89 10.64 -15.86 14.56
N LYS A 90 11.16 -16.31 13.43
CA LYS A 90 10.54 -17.33 12.57
C LYS A 90 11.60 -18.29 12.05
N GLU A 91 11.31 -19.57 12.18
CA GLU A 91 12.20 -20.67 11.71
C GLU A 91 13.65 -20.57 12.21
N GLY A 92 13.83 -20.01 13.42
CA GLY A 92 15.16 -19.81 14.01
C GLY A 92 15.93 -18.61 13.45
N LEU A 93 15.26 -17.74 12.69
CA LEU A 93 15.79 -16.48 12.20
C LEU A 93 15.10 -15.31 12.88
N ASN A 94 15.88 -14.26 13.14
CA ASN A 94 15.40 -12.99 13.65
C ASN A 94 15.18 -12.03 12.49
N LEU A 95 13.93 -11.61 12.31
CA LEU A 95 13.54 -10.66 11.28
C LEU A 95 13.14 -9.32 11.92
N VAL A 96 13.54 -8.23 11.31
CA VAL A 96 13.16 -6.87 11.71
C VAL A 96 12.64 -6.10 10.52
N LYS A 97 11.71 -5.17 10.77
CA LYS A 97 11.25 -4.22 9.78
C LYS A 97 11.92 -2.86 10.02
N LEU A 98 12.58 -2.32 9.01
CA LEU A 98 13.28 -1.05 9.08
C LEU A 98 12.99 -0.23 7.82
N HIS A 99 12.38 0.94 8.01
CA HIS A 99 12.01 1.86 6.93
C HIS A 99 11.23 1.21 5.76
N GLY A 100 10.26 0.35 6.10
CA GLY A 100 9.42 -0.36 5.13
C GLY A 100 10.08 -1.56 4.45
N LYS A 101 11.29 -1.95 4.87
CA LYS A 101 12.01 -3.12 4.37
C LYS A 101 12.24 -4.14 5.46
N ILE A 102 12.28 -5.41 5.09
CA ILE A 102 12.50 -6.51 6.04
C ILE A 102 13.94 -6.98 5.92
N TYR A 103 14.58 -7.11 7.06
CA TYR A 103 15.96 -7.55 7.20
C TYR A 103 16.03 -8.80 8.06
N GLU A 104 16.94 -9.69 7.69
CA GLU A 104 17.35 -10.85 8.47
C GLU A 104 18.59 -10.47 9.29
N LEU A 105 18.51 -10.59 10.61
CA LEU A 105 19.64 -10.34 11.49
C LEU A 105 20.65 -11.50 11.44
N SER A 106 21.91 -11.16 11.66
CA SER A 106 22.97 -12.15 11.84
C SER A 106 22.66 -13.06 13.03
N GLN A 107 23.08 -14.32 12.96
CA GLN A 107 22.81 -15.30 14.00
C GLN A 107 23.24 -14.81 15.39
N GLY A 108 22.30 -14.85 16.34
CA GLY A 108 22.53 -14.43 17.72
C GLY A 108 22.41 -12.93 17.98
N ALA A 109 22.16 -12.10 16.97
CA ALA A 109 21.89 -10.67 17.17
C ALA A 109 20.45 -10.48 17.69
N GLN A 110 20.30 -9.67 18.72
CA GLN A 110 19.00 -9.32 19.31
C GLN A 110 18.60 -7.87 19.02
N GLU A 111 19.49 -7.09 18.42
CA GLU A 111 19.25 -5.68 18.04
C GLU A 111 19.93 -5.38 16.73
N VAL A 112 19.40 -4.39 16.02
CA VAL A 112 20.02 -3.86 14.79
C VAL A 112 21.16 -2.94 15.19
N ALA A 113 22.36 -3.20 14.70
CA ALA A 113 23.50 -2.31 14.83
C ALA A 113 23.60 -1.41 13.59
N PHE A 114 23.81 -0.12 13.80
CA PHE A 114 23.89 0.88 12.72
C PHE A 114 25.32 1.44 12.61
N ASP A 115 25.70 1.81 11.40
CA ASP A 115 26.89 2.61 11.15
C ASP A 115 26.63 4.13 11.36
N GLU A 116 27.66 4.96 11.17
CA GLU A 116 27.54 6.44 11.28
C GLU A 116 26.56 7.04 10.26
N ALA A 117 26.24 6.32 9.18
CA ALA A 117 25.30 6.71 8.15
C ALA A 117 23.90 6.10 8.34
N HIS A 118 23.61 5.51 9.52
CA HIS A 118 22.34 4.83 9.86
C HIS A 118 22.01 3.64 8.94
N HIS A 119 23.01 2.95 8.38
CA HIS A 119 22.78 1.70 7.68
C HIS A 119 22.97 0.51 8.66
N PRO A 120 22.11 -0.52 8.56
CA PRO A 120 22.25 -1.71 9.38
C PRO A 120 23.49 -2.51 8.96
N ILE A 121 24.40 -2.76 9.91
CA ILE A 121 25.66 -3.49 9.65
C ILE A 121 25.59 -4.99 9.99
N ASN A 122 24.66 -5.38 10.87
CA ASN A 122 24.46 -6.76 11.30
C ASN A 122 23.19 -7.40 10.76
N ALA A 123 22.62 -6.80 9.70
CA ALA A 123 21.38 -7.28 9.10
C ALA A 123 21.48 -7.29 7.58
N THR A 124 20.94 -8.34 6.96
CA THR A 124 20.91 -8.50 5.50
C THR A 124 19.49 -8.27 5.00
N GLN A 125 19.33 -7.42 4.00
CA GLN A 125 18.01 -7.19 3.40
C GLN A 125 17.51 -8.46 2.72
N THR A 126 16.31 -8.89 3.09
CA THR A 126 15.64 -10.05 2.48
C THR A 126 15.01 -9.68 1.14
N LEU A 127 14.79 -10.67 0.26
CA LEU A 127 13.95 -10.47 -0.92
C LEU A 127 12.49 -10.52 -0.48
N ASP A 128 11.84 -9.37 -0.56
CA ASP A 128 10.45 -9.18 -0.13
C ASP A 128 9.50 -9.43 -1.30
N LEU A 129 8.60 -10.40 -1.12
CA LEU A 129 7.53 -10.78 -2.05
C LEU A 129 6.15 -10.57 -1.41
N SER A 130 6.10 -9.79 -0.35
CA SER A 130 4.89 -9.55 0.44
C SER A 130 3.80 -8.85 -0.36
N ILE A 131 2.56 -9.08 0.06
CA ILE A 131 1.44 -8.28 -0.41
C ILE A 131 1.42 -6.99 0.39
N THR A 132 1.93 -5.94 -0.21
CA THR A 132 1.99 -4.61 0.38
C THR A 132 0.67 -3.85 0.21
N LYS A 133 0.55 -2.71 0.88
CA LYS A 133 -0.60 -1.80 0.77
C LYS A 133 -0.93 -1.45 -0.68
N SER A 134 0.09 -1.14 -1.49
CA SER A 134 -0.08 -0.77 -2.90
C SER A 134 -0.60 -1.95 -3.73
N VAL A 135 -0.04 -3.14 -3.53
CA VAL A 135 -0.49 -4.37 -4.22
C VAL A 135 -1.94 -4.69 -3.85
N MET A 136 -2.28 -4.62 -2.56
CA MET A 136 -3.66 -4.83 -2.09
C MET A 136 -4.61 -3.79 -2.69
N GLY A 137 -4.21 -2.51 -2.72
CA GLY A 137 -4.98 -1.44 -3.35
C GLY A 137 -5.26 -1.70 -4.84
N ILE A 138 -4.24 -2.10 -5.59
CA ILE A 138 -4.37 -2.45 -7.01
C ILE A 138 -5.32 -3.62 -7.19
N LEU A 139 -5.20 -4.67 -6.38
CA LEU A 139 -6.09 -5.84 -6.45
C LEU A 139 -7.53 -5.47 -6.12
N MET A 140 -7.76 -4.66 -5.08
CA MET A 140 -9.10 -4.20 -4.71
C MET A 140 -9.74 -3.35 -5.80
N ILE A 141 -9.01 -2.37 -6.33
CA ILE A 141 -9.50 -1.51 -7.41
C ILE A 141 -9.72 -2.34 -8.68
N GLY A 142 -8.80 -3.23 -9.02
CA GLY A 142 -8.94 -4.14 -10.16
C GLY A 142 -10.18 -5.02 -10.06
N LEU A 143 -10.43 -5.60 -8.90
CA LEU A 143 -11.64 -6.39 -8.65
C LEU A 143 -12.91 -5.54 -8.75
N LEU A 144 -12.91 -4.34 -8.16
CA LEU A 144 -14.04 -3.41 -8.23
C LEU A 144 -14.34 -3.02 -9.69
N LEU A 145 -13.31 -2.68 -10.47
CA LEU A 145 -13.48 -2.36 -11.89
C LEU A 145 -14.00 -3.56 -12.67
N LEU A 146 -13.47 -4.76 -12.42
CA LEU A 146 -13.94 -5.98 -13.07
C LEU A 146 -15.43 -6.23 -12.77
N LEU A 147 -15.86 -6.09 -11.54
CA LEU A 147 -17.26 -6.20 -11.14
C LEU A 147 -18.13 -5.12 -11.77
N ALA A 148 -17.64 -3.87 -11.78
CA ALA A 148 -18.35 -2.74 -12.36
C ALA A 148 -18.58 -2.91 -13.88
N PHE A 149 -17.52 -3.26 -14.63
CA PHE A 149 -17.65 -3.50 -16.07
C PHE A 149 -18.41 -4.78 -16.41
N SER A 150 -18.28 -5.83 -15.60
CA SER A 150 -19.09 -7.05 -15.77
C SER A 150 -20.57 -6.77 -15.53
N SER A 151 -20.91 -5.94 -14.55
CA SER A 151 -22.28 -5.48 -14.31
C SER A 151 -22.81 -4.66 -15.48
N LEU A 152 -22.03 -3.75 -16.01
CA LEU A 152 -22.38 -2.96 -17.19
C LEU A 152 -22.61 -3.86 -18.40
N ALA A 153 -21.72 -4.81 -18.66
CA ALA A 153 -21.84 -5.78 -19.74
C ALA A 153 -23.13 -6.61 -19.65
N ARG A 154 -23.52 -7.02 -18.44
CA ARG A 154 -24.81 -7.71 -18.21
C ARG A 154 -26.00 -6.83 -18.52
N GLN A 155 -25.96 -5.55 -18.16
CA GLN A 155 -27.06 -4.63 -18.45
C GLN A 155 -27.28 -4.45 -19.96
N TYR A 156 -26.21 -4.38 -20.76
CA TYR A 156 -26.32 -4.28 -22.22
C TYR A 156 -26.89 -5.53 -22.90
N ARG A 157 -26.89 -6.70 -22.22
CA ARG A 157 -27.58 -7.89 -22.75
C ARG A 157 -29.09 -7.82 -22.63
N THR A 158 -29.61 -7.12 -21.63
CA THR A 158 -31.03 -7.09 -21.30
C THR A 158 -31.69 -5.75 -21.61
N LYS A 159 -30.93 -4.67 -21.66
CA LYS A 159 -31.42 -3.30 -21.87
C LYS A 159 -30.58 -2.57 -22.90
N GLN A 160 -31.22 -1.76 -23.71
CA GLN A 160 -30.52 -0.91 -24.69
C GLN A 160 -29.73 0.24 -24.04
N VAL A 161 -30.21 0.71 -22.88
CA VAL A 161 -29.59 1.78 -22.11
C VAL A 161 -29.32 1.29 -20.70
N PRO A 162 -28.10 1.44 -20.20
CA PRO A 162 -27.74 1.04 -18.84
C PRO A 162 -28.43 1.97 -17.82
N THR A 163 -28.70 1.42 -16.63
CA THR A 163 -29.35 2.12 -15.52
C THR A 163 -28.44 2.15 -14.30
N GLY A 164 -28.67 3.13 -13.40
CA GLY A 164 -27.89 3.27 -12.17
C GLY A 164 -26.40 3.54 -12.43
N PHE A 165 -25.52 2.84 -11.76
CA PHE A 165 -24.05 3.03 -11.86
C PHE A 165 -23.52 2.76 -13.28
N GLY A 166 -24.18 1.89 -14.06
CA GLY A 166 -23.81 1.65 -15.46
C GLY A 166 -23.88 2.90 -16.32
N ARG A 167 -24.82 3.83 -16.06
CA ARG A 167 -24.93 5.11 -16.77
C ARG A 167 -23.72 6.02 -16.54
N VAL A 168 -23.08 5.93 -15.37
CA VAL A 168 -21.85 6.70 -15.07
C VAL A 168 -20.64 6.13 -15.79
N LEU A 169 -20.58 4.81 -15.95
CA LEU A 169 -19.48 4.13 -16.64
C LEU A 169 -19.59 4.22 -18.17
N GLU A 170 -20.80 4.38 -18.72
CA GLU A 170 -21.03 4.41 -20.16
C GLU A 170 -20.23 5.51 -20.88
N PRO A 171 -20.24 6.79 -20.43
CA PRO A 171 -19.44 7.84 -21.06
C PRO A 171 -17.94 7.51 -21.08
N LEU A 172 -17.42 6.87 -20.01
CA LEU A 172 -16.02 6.45 -19.93
C LEU A 172 -15.69 5.41 -21.00
N VAL A 173 -16.55 4.42 -21.16
CA VAL A 173 -16.37 3.35 -22.17
C VAL A 173 -16.45 3.94 -23.58
N ILE A 174 -17.40 4.84 -23.83
CA ILE A 174 -17.54 5.53 -25.12
C ILE A 174 -16.31 6.38 -25.41
N TYR A 175 -15.84 7.15 -24.44
CA TYR A 175 -14.64 7.98 -24.57
C TYR A 175 -13.40 7.14 -24.93
N VAL A 176 -13.13 6.08 -24.17
CA VAL A 176 -11.99 5.19 -24.43
C VAL A 176 -12.12 4.53 -25.82
N ARG A 177 -13.34 4.15 -26.20
CA ARG A 177 -13.60 3.55 -27.51
C ARG A 177 -13.33 4.53 -28.66
N ASP A 178 -13.89 5.73 -28.59
CA ASP A 178 -13.96 6.64 -29.73
C ASP A 178 -12.73 7.56 -29.80
N GLU A 179 -12.21 8.01 -28.66
CA GLU A 179 -11.08 8.94 -28.60
C GLU A 179 -9.72 8.24 -28.50
N ILE A 180 -9.67 7.02 -27.93
CA ILE A 180 -8.42 6.32 -27.73
C ILE A 180 -8.28 5.11 -28.66
N ALA A 181 -9.25 4.20 -28.64
CA ALA A 181 -9.09 2.94 -29.35
C ALA A 181 -9.24 3.08 -30.87
N ARG A 182 -10.27 3.78 -31.35
CA ARG A 182 -10.52 3.95 -32.78
C ARG A 182 -9.38 4.66 -33.52
N PRO A 183 -8.87 5.83 -33.07
CA PRO A 183 -7.81 6.51 -33.79
C PRO A 183 -6.47 5.75 -33.76
N ASN A 184 -6.16 5.03 -32.67
CA ASN A 184 -4.89 4.32 -32.54
C ASN A 184 -4.86 2.94 -33.21
N ILE A 185 -5.99 2.22 -33.24
CA ILE A 185 -6.08 0.87 -33.79
C ILE A 185 -6.51 0.91 -35.26
N GLY A 186 -7.20 1.97 -35.70
CA GLY A 186 -7.77 2.15 -37.01
C GLY A 186 -9.10 1.39 -37.18
N GLU A 187 -10.01 1.95 -37.97
CA GLU A 187 -11.40 1.47 -38.12
C GLU A 187 -11.54 0.02 -38.55
N LYS A 188 -10.67 -0.46 -39.45
CA LYS A 188 -10.73 -1.85 -39.95
C LYS A 188 -10.40 -2.87 -38.85
N LYS A 189 -9.39 -2.58 -38.02
CA LYS A 189 -8.98 -3.46 -36.89
C LYS A 189 -9.95 -3.36 -35.73
N TYR A 190 -10.50 -2.16 -35.49
CA TYR A 190 -11.49 -1.91 -34.47
C TYR A 190 -12.78 -2.75 -34.69
N ARG A 191 -13.27 -2.84 -35.92
CA ARG A 191 -14.42 -3.70 -36.24
C ARG A 191 -14.16 -5.19 -35.94
N LYS A 192 -12.91 -5.64 -36.12
CA LYS A 192 -12.51 -7.01 -35.78
C LYS A 192 -12.51 -7.23 -34.25
N PHE A 193 -12.10 -6.23 -33.49
CA PHE A 193 -12.12 -6.23 -32.03
C PHE A 193 -13.56 -6.24 -31.50
N ASN A 194 -14.45 -5.45 -32.08
CA ASN A 194 -15.88 -5.46 -31.75
C ASN A 194 -16.54 -6.81 -32.04
N ARG A 195 -16.16 -7.49 -33.12
CA ARG A 195 -16.69 -8.83 -33.42
C ARG A 195 -16.24 -9.87 -32.40
N LEU A 196 -15.02 -9.77 -31.87
CA LEU A 196 -14.56 -10.58 -30.73
C LEU A 196 -15.37 -10.30 -29.47
N SER A 197 -15.68 -9.02 -29.22
CA SER A 197 -16.57 -8.63 -28.12
C SER A 197 -17.99 -9.19 -28.28
N ASP A 198 -18.51 -9.25 -29.49
CA ASP A 198 -19.82 -9.82 -29.79
C ASP A 198 -19.80 -11.35 -29.69
N THR A 199 -18.70 -12.00 -30.05
CA THR A 199 -18.49 -13.45 -29.85
C THR A 199 -18.41 -13.79 -28.37
N VAL A 200 -17.70 -12.99 -27.56
CA VAL A 200 -17.67 -13.14 -26.10
C VAL A 200 -19.06 -12.95 -25.50
N LYS A 201 -19.86 -12.00 -26.03
CA LYS A 201 -21.27 -11.84 -25.64
C LYS A 201 -22.16 -13.05 -25.97
N SER A 202 -21.78 -13.84 -26.96
CA SER A 202 -22.56 -15.03 -27.36
C SER A 202 -22.17 -16.30 -26.60
N VAL A 203 -21.01 -16.32 -25.94
CA VAL A 203 -20.48 -17.48 -25.21
C VAL A 203 -20.82 -17.44 -23.71
N PHE A 204 -21.19 -16.28 -23.19
CA PHE A 204 -21.68 -16.07 -21.83
C PHE A 204 -23.13 -15.56 -21.87
#